data_27514966763861b9390f120ed0f5ac5d
#
_entry.id   27514966763861b9390f120ed0f5ac5d
#
_cell.length_a   1.000
_cell.length_b   1.000
_cell.length_c   1.000
_cell.angle_alpha   90.00
_cell.angle_beta   90.00
_cell.angle_gamma   90.00
#
_symmetry.space_group_name_H-M   'P 1'
#
loop_
_entity.id
_entity.type
_entity.pdbx_description
1 polymer ?
#
loop_
_entity_poly.entity_id
_entity_poly.type
_entity_poly.pdbx_seq_one_letter_code
_entity_poly.pdbx_strand_id
1 'polypeptide(L)'
;DRFIQLALLGSARCAAGHALQADCGIYLGSGLGPMSNNIAVQEQLVRDREIPKPFNFINTLGSAAGFYVARNLGLSGRNLFISRRGASLEAALSVAVADMVLGVTQQALVGVVEEVTLPLAAHRLRQGLPDDLPLAEGSHWLLLQVNTNGARPMQIRHFAEFSKLQGFLQSNWHTGDCLRCAHGIQSRMAEILQSRFPDSAPSDPGAAFHDNPEAAWVAEFAGGSKRGSLFLINGNSERGWFLLHLGA
;
A
#
# COMPACT_ATOMS: atom_id res chain seq x y z
N ASP A 1 18.36 -9.39 2.75
CA ASP A 1 17.02 -9.55 2.19
C ASP A 1 16.54 -8.20 1.65
N ARG A 2 16.16 -8.17 0.36
CA ARG A 2 15.80 -6.93 -0.34
C ARG A 2 14.51 -6.32 0.19
N PHE A 3 13.52 -7.14 0.45
CA PHE A 3 12.23 -6.71 0.99
C PHE A 3 12.39 -5.96 2.33
N ILE A 4 13.23 -6.51 3.22
CA ILE A 4 13.53 -5.87 4.52
C ILE A 4 14.28 -4.54 4.31
N GLN A 5 15.24 -4.48 3.39
CA GLN A 5 15.97 -3.23 3.09
C GLN A 5 15.04 -2.12 2.60
N LEU A 6 14.11 -2.46 1.70
CA LEU A 6 13.09 -1.52 1.21
C LEU A 6 12.18 -1.03 2.34
N ALA A 7 11.72 -1.94 3.21
CA ALA A 7 10.90 -1.59 4.36
C ALA A 7 11.62 -0.64 5.32
N LEU A 8 12.88 -0.94 5.67
CA LEU A 8 13.70 -0.10 6.55
C LEU A 8 13.94 1.29 5.95
N LEU A 9 14.31 1.35 4.68
CA LEU A 9 14.61 2.63 4.01
C LEU A 9 13.38 3.53 3.93
N GLY A 10 12.24 2.96 3.50
CA GLY A 10 10.99 3.72 3.36
C GLY A 10 10.44 4.19 4.70
N SER A 11 10.38 3.30 5.70
CA SER A 11 9.88 3.64 7.03
C SER A 11 10.77 4.70 7.74
N ALA A 12 12.09 4.57 7.64
CA ALA A 12 13.01 5.56 8.20
C ALA A 12 12.87 6.94 7.56
N ARG A 13 12.67 7.00 6.23
CA ARG A 13 12.40 8.27 5.52
C ARG A 13 11.07 8.89 5.94
N CYS A 14 10.02 8.08 6.08
CA CYS A 14 8.71 8.55 6.53
C CYS A 14 8.76 9.06 7.98
N ALA A 15 9.51 8.39 8.85
CA ALA A 15 9.66 8.76 10.25
C ALA A 15 10.56 9.99 10.47
N ALA A 16 11.41 10.34 9.49
CA ALA A 16 12.39 11.42 9.62
C ALA A 16 11.70 12.76 9.91
N GLY A 17 12.12 13.43 10.99
CA GLY A 17 11.57 14.72 11.41
C GLY A 17 10.24 14.62 12.20
N HIS A 18 9.73 13.42 12.46
CA HIS A 18 8.54 13.19 13.25
C HIS A 18 8.88 12.56 14.61
N ALA A 19 8.22 13.03 15.67
CA ALA A 19 8.29 12.38 16.98
C ALA A 19 7.36 11.17 16.99
N LEU A 20 7.93 9.96 16.99
CA LEU A 20 7.16 8.73 17.11
C LEU A 20 6.95 8.37 18.57
N GLN A 21 5.73 7.96 18.90
CA GLN A 21 5.41 7.36 20.20
C GLN A 21 5.94 5.92 20.23
N ALA A 22 6.38 5.44 21.38
CA ALA A 22 6.93 4.09 21.52
C ALA A 22 5.90 3.01 21.15
N ASP A 23 4.62 3.28 21.34
CA ASP A 23 3.49 2.39 21.02
C ASP A 23 2.90 2.63 19.61
N CYS A 24 3.58 3.43 18.76
CA CYS A 24 3.20 3.61 17.37
C CYS A 24 3.05 2.25 16.67
N GLY A 25 1.90 2.02 16.06
CA GLY A 25 1.61 0.78 15.34
C GLY A 25 2.32 0.73 13.98
N ILE A 26 2.68 -0.47 13.52
CA ILE A 26 3.22 -0.73 12.19
C ILE A 26 2.26 -1.64 11.44
N TYR A 27 1.81 -1.19 10.27
CA TYR A 27 0.89 -1.91 9.39
C TYR A 27 1.54 -1.99 8.00
N LEU A 28 2.21 -3.12 7.74
CA LEU A 28 2.97 -3.34 6.51
C LEU A 28 2.14 -4.16 5.52
N GLY A 29 1.83 -3.56 4.38
CA GLY A 29 1.16 -4.19 3.25
C GLY A 29 2.14 -4.66 2.17
N SER A 30 1.81 -5.76 1.49
CA SER A 30 2.50 -6.19 0.28
C SER A 30 1.64 -7.17 -0.51
N GLY A 31 1.70 -7.12 -1.84
CA GLY A 31 1.03 -8.07 -2.71
C GLY A 31 1.65 -9.45 -2.66
N LEU A 32 2.97 -9.54 -2.69
CA LEU A 32 3.74 -10.78 -2.73
C LEU A 32 4.57 -11.06 -1.45
N GLY A 33 4.87 -10.03 -0.68
CA GLY A 33 5.80 -10.13 0.45
C GLY A 33 7.24 -10.42 0.02
N PRO A 34 8.05 -11.07 0.86
CA PRO A 34 9.46 -11.38 0.60
C PRO A 34 9.62 -12.55 -0.39
N MET A 35 9.09 -12.40 -1.60
CA MET A 35 9.00 -13.47 -2.58
C MET A 35 10.37 -13.95 -3.06
N SER A 36 11.35 -13.04 -3.22
CA SER A 36 12.71 -13.42 -3.62
C SER A 36 13.35 -14.38 -2.62
N ASN A 37 13.18 -14.10 -1.33
CA ASN A 37 13.70 -14.98 -0.27
C ASN A 37 12.92 -16.31 -0.19
N ASN A 38 11.60 -16.28 -0.40
CA ASN A 38 10.79 -17.49 -0.48
C ASN A 38 11.25 -18.41 -1.62
N ILE A 39 11.52 -17.84 -2.80
CA ILE A 39 12.04 -18.58 -3.97
C ILE A 39 13.40 -19.19 -3.63
N ALA A 40 14.34 -18.40 -3.08
CA ALA A 40 15.66 -18.87 -2.73
C ALA A 40 15.64 -20.03 -1.72
N VAL A 41 14.78 -19.95 -0.69
CA VAL A 41 14.60 -21.03 0.28
C VAL A 41 14.00 -22.28 -0.36
N GLN A 42 13.03 -22.14 -1.24
CA GLN A 42 12.45 -23.27 -1.98
C GLN A 42 13.47 -23.94 -2.91
N GLU A 43 14.30 -23.15 -3.61
CA GLU A 43 15.37 -23.67 -4.45
C GLU A 43 16.39 -24.46 -3.65
N GLN A 44 16.84 -23.96 -2.49
CA GLN A 44 17.74 -24.67 -1.58
C GLN A 44 17.14 -26.03 -1.13
N LEU A 45 15.87 -26.05 -0.73
CA LEU A 45 15.20 -27.25 -0.27
C LEU A 45 14.96 -28.29 -1.38
N VAL A 46 14.46 -27.84 -2.55
CA VAL A 46 13.93 -28.75 -3.57
C VAL A 46 15.00 -29.10 -4.61
N ARG A 47 15.74 -28.08 -5.11
CA ARG A 47 16.75 -28.28 -6.13
C ARG A 47 18.08 -28.76 -5.54
N ASP A 48 18.56 -28.06 -4.53
CA ASP A 48 19.90 -28.26 -3.97
C ASP A 48 19.89 -29.32 -2.84
N ARG A 49 18.70 -29.64 -2.30
CA ARG A 49 18.48 -30.56 -1.17
C ARG A 49 19.29 -30.18 0.07
N GLU A 50 19.45 -28.89 0.27
CA GLU A 50 20.14 -28.33 1.43
C GLU A 50 19.14 -27.77 2.47
N ILE A 51 19.54 -27.78 3.74
CA ILE A 51 18.77 -27.16 4.82
C ILE A 51 19.02 -25.65 4.77
N PRO A 52 17.98 -24.81 4.60
CA PRO A 52 18.13 -23.36 4.57
C PRO A 52 18.74 -22.82 5.87
N LYS A 53 19.55 -21.77 5.73
CA LYS A 53 20.06 -21.06 6.91
C LYS A 53 18.88 -20.50 7.72
N PRO A 54 18.92 -20.54 9.07
CA PRO A 54 17.81 -20.09 9.91
C PRO A 54 17.30 -18.67 9.58
N PHE A 55 18.20 -17.73 9.29
CA PHE A 55 17.81 -16.37 8.90
C PHE A 55 17.09 -16.31 7.56
N ASN A 56 17.46 -17.13 6.59
CA ASN A 56 16.76 -17.18 5.30
C ASN A 56 15.33 -17.69 5.52
N PHE A 57 15.17 -18.70 6.38
CA PHE A 57 13.85 -19.24 6.71
C PHE A 57 12.98 -18.22 7.46
N ILE A 58 13.49 -17.55 8.48
CA ILE A 58 12.75 -16.52 9.23
C ILE A 58 12.31 -15.39 8.29
N ASN A 59 13.16 -14.96 7.37
CA ASN A 59 12.87 -13.88 6.45
C ASN A 59 11.90 -14.26 5.32
N THR A 60 11.43 -15.52 5.24
CA THR A 60 10.29 -15.87 4.37
C THR A 60 8.97 -15.30 4.89
N LEU A 61 8.91 -14.93 6.16
CA LEU A 61 7.72 -14.34 6.78
C LEU A 61 7.68 -12.83 6.48
N GLY A 62 6.58 -12.35 5.91
CA GLY A 62 6.39 -10.91 5.66
C GLY A 62 6.47 -10.06 6.94
N SER A 63 6.06 -10.62 8.08
CA SER A 63 6.16 -9.96 9.39
C SER A 63 7.61 -9.72 9.86
N ALA A 64 8.60 -10.44 9.32
CA ALA A 64 10.01 -10.21 9.65
C ALA A 64 10.44 -8.77 9.31
N ALA A 65 10.00 -8.23 8.17
CA ALA A 65 10.30 -6.85 7.79
C ALA A 65 9.74 -5.84 8.80
N GLY A 66 8.49 -6.04 9.27
CA GLY A 66 7.90 -5.22 10.31
C GLY A 66 8.66 -5.28 11.64
N PHE A 67 9.18 -6.44 12.02
CA PHE A 67 10.04 -6.59 13.19
C PHE A 67 11.33 -5.74 13.06
N TYR A 68 12.00 -5.78 11.90
CA TYR A 68 13.21 -4.98 11.68
C TYR A 68 12.91 -3.47 11.69
N VAL A 69 11.76 -3.05 11.12
CA VAL A 69 11.30 -1.66 11.19
C VAL A 69 11.06 -1.23 12.64
N ALA A 70 10.33 -2.03 13.42
CA ALA A 70 10.07 -1.75 14.83
C ALA A 70 11.36 -1.58 15.62
N ARG A 71 12.30 -2.51 15.45
CA ARG A 71 13.61 -2.45 16.11
C ARG A 71 14.43 -1.22 15.72
N ASN A 72 14.43 -0.87 14.43
CA ASN A 72 15.18 0.28 13.91
C ASN A 72 14.65 1.62 14.44
N LEU A 73 13.32 1.72 14.59
CA LEU A 73 12.63 2.95 15.03
C LEU A 73 12.36 2.99 16.54
N GLY A 74 12.73 1.94 17.30
CA GLY A 74 12.49 1.85 18.74
C GLY A 74 11.00 1.71 19.11
N LEU A 75 10.19 1.05 18.25
CA LEU A 75 8.75 0.92 18.43
C LEU A 75 8.39 -0.42 19.08
N SER A 76 7.39 -0.40 19.95
CA SER A 76 6.86 -1.58 20.67
C SER A 76 5.35 -1.76 20.48
N GLY A 77 4.72 -0.95 19.64
CA GLY A 77 3.30 -1.02 19.33
C GLY A 77 2.93 -2.25 18.49
N ARG A 78 1.67 -2.31 18.09
CA ARG A 78 1.14 -3.38 17.22
C ARG A 78 1.94 -3.45 15.92
N ASN A 79 2.28 -4.66 15.49
CA ASN A 79 3.04 -4.91 14.27
C ASN A 79 2.32 -5.98 13.44
N LEU A 80 1.75 -5.58 12.31
CA LEU A 80 0.98 -6.46 11.44
C LEU A 80 1.53 -6.44 10.02
N PHE A 81 1.56 -7.64 9.42
CA PHE A 81 1.78 -7.82 7.99
C PHE A 81 0.46 -8.19 7.31
N ILE A 82 0.08 -7.46 6.29
CA ILE A 82 -1.18 -7.60 5.57
C ILE A 82 -0.90 -7.87 4.09
N SER A 83 -1.33 -9.02 3.58
CA SER A 83 -1.21 -9.33 2.15
C SER A 83 -2.60 -9.55 1.55
N ARG A 84 -2.95 -8.68 0.62
CA ARG A 84 -4.21 -8.74 -0.15
C ARG A 84 -3.96 -8.40 -1.63
N ARG A 85 -2.84 -8.82 -2.18
CA ARG A 85 -2.40 -8.50 -3.55
C ARG A 85 -2.52 -6.99 -3.82
N GLY A 86 -3.09 -6.58 -4.98
CA GLY A 86 -3.29 -5.18 -5.35
C GLY A 86 -4.27 -4.37 -4.49
N ALA A 87 -4.72 -4.88 -3.33
CA ALA A 87 -5.52 -4.14 -2.35
C ALA A 87 -4.85 -4.16 -0.96
N SER A 88 -3.55 -4.37 -0.91
CA SER A 88 -2.81 -4.45 0.36
C SER A 88 -2.71 -3.10 1.07
N LEU A 89 -2.64 -2.00 0.32
CA LEU A 89 -2.68 -0.64 0.87
C LEU A 89 -3.99 -0.38 1.62
N GLU A 90 -5.12 -0.58 0.95
CA GLU A 90 -6.45 -0.32 1.52
C GLU A 90 -6.73 -1.22 2.72
N ALA A 91 -6.28 -2.47 2.66
CA ALA A 91 -6.41 -3.39 3.77
C ALA A 91 -5.57 -2.95 4.98
N ALA A 92 -4.31 -2.54 4.76
CA ALA A 92 -3.44 -2.05 5.83
C ALA A 92 -3.99 -0.76 6.45
N LEU A 93 -4.44 0.19 5.63
CA LEU A 93 -5.07 1.42 6.09
C LEU A 93 -6.36 1.15 6.87
N SER A 94 -7.20 0.22 6.39
CA SER A 94 -8.46 -0.13 7.08
C SER A 94 -8.22 -0.67 8.49
N VAL A 95 -7.22 -1.54 8.65
CA VAL A 95 -6.86 -2.09 9.96
C VAL A 95 -6.26 -1.02 10.86
N ALA A 96 -5.34 -0.20 10.34
CA ALA A 96 -4.73 0.89 11.10
C ALA A 96 -5.78 1.89 11.60
N VAL A 97 -6.70 2.32 10.72
CA VAL A 97 -7.79 3.24 11.09
C VAL A 97 -8.73 2.62 12.12
N ALA A 98 -9.08 1.33 11.97
CA ALA A 98 -9.90 0.64 12.96
C ALA A 98 -9.24 0.61 14.34
N ASP A 99 -7.95 0.30 14.41
CA ASP A 99 -7.19 0.30 15.65
C ASP A 99 -7.09 1.70 16.28
N MET A 100 -6.92 2.75 15.45
CA MET A 100 -6.92 4.13 15.93
C MET A 100 -8.29 4.55 16.46
N VAL A 101 -9.38 4.19 15.78
CA VAL A 101 -10.76 4.48 16.25
C VAL A 101 -11.07 3.73 17.54
N LEU A 102 -10.58 2.52 17.70
CA LEU A 102 -10.74 1.71 18.92
C LEU A 102 -9.78 2.13 20.06
N GLY A 103 -8.91 3.10 19.82
CA GLY A 103 -7.95 3.58 20.82
C GLY A 103 -6.78 2.61 21.10
N VAL A 104 -6.55 1.62 20.21
CA VAL A 104 -5.43 0.67 20.33
C VAL A 104 -4.10 1.37 20.11
N THR A 105 -4.06 2.36 19.22
CA THR A 105 -2.90 3.22 18.98
C THR A 105 -3.33 4.65 18.63
N GLN A 106 -2.49 5.63 18.93
CA GLN A 106 -2.69 7.04 18.55
C GLN A 106 -1.86 7.43 17.33
N GLN A 107 -0.85 6.63 17.00
CA GLN A 107 0.00 6.80 15.82
C GLN A 107 0.15 5.47 15.10
N ALA A 108 0.19 5.51 13.78
CA ALA A 108 0.39 4.33 12.95
C ALA A 108 1.30 4.64 11.75
N LEU A 109 2.36 3.88 11.59
CA LEU A 109 3.13 3.80 10.35
C LEU A 109 2.46 2.76 9.45
N VAL A 110 1.86 3.21 8.36
CA VAL A 110 1.26 2.35 7.34
C VAL A 110 2.13 2.37 6.11
N GLY A 111 2.67 1.22 5.72
CA GLY A 111 3.56 1.11 4.59
C GLY A 111 3.15 0.03 3.61
N VAL A 112 3.52 0.23 2.34
CA VAL A 112 3.45 -0.80 1.30
C VAL A 112 4.83 -0.97 0.72
N VAL A 113 5.29 -2.22 0.67
CA VAL A 113 6.61 -2.58 0.16
C VAL A 113 6.46 -3.68 -0.88
N GLU A 114 7.02 -3.43 -2.05
CA GLU A 114 7.01 -4.38 -3.17
C GLU A 114 8.41 -4.53 -3.73
N GLU A 115 8.85 -5.77 -3.87
CA GLU A 115 10.12 -6.12 -4.51
C GLU A 115 9.90 -6.76 -5.88
N VAL A 116 10.86 -6.60 -6.78
CA VAL A 116 10.89 -7.31 -8.05
C VAL A 116 11.70 -8.59 -7.91
N THR A 117 11.07 -9.72 -8.22
CA THR A 117 11.74 -11.04 -8.18
C THR A 117 12.42 -11.37 -9.51
N LEU A 118 13.57 -12.03 -9.44
CA LEU A 118 14.28 -12.53 -10.61
C LEU A 118 13.95 -14.01 -10.85
N PRO A 119 13.98 -14.49 -12.11
CA PRO A 119 14.10 -13.70 -13.34
C PRO A 119 12.83 -12.89 -13.65
N LEU A 120 12.97 -11.73 -14.30
CA LEU A 120 11.87 -10.80 -14.59
C LEU A 120 10.70 -11.46 -15.36
N ALA A 121 11.00 -12.34 -16.29
CA ALA A 121 9.96 -13.07 -17.05
C ALA A 121 9.05 -13.88 -16.12
N ALA A 122 9.62 -14.59 -15.14
CA ALA A 122 8.84 -15.34 -14.15
C ALA A 122 8.04 -14.43 -13.22
N HIS A 123 8.57 -13.25 -12.89
CA HIS A 123 7.84 -12.24 -12.11
C HIS A 123 6.62 -11.74 -12.90
N ARG A 124 6.79 -11.31 -14.16
CA ARG A 124 5.69 -10.88 -15.04
C ARG A 124 4.62 -11.96 -15.20
N LEU A 125 5.03 -13.19 -15.45
CA LEU A 125 4.11 -14.32 -15.59
C LEU A 125 3.24 -14.52 -14.33
N ARG A 126 3.84 -14.46 -13.14
CA ARG A 126 3.10 -14.58 -11.86
C ARG A 126 2.09 -13.45 -11.66
N GLN A 127 2.39 -12.28 -12.17
CA GLN A 127 1.55 -11.08 -12.03
C GLN A 127 0.57 -10.89 -13.20
N GLY A 128 0.67 -11.71 -14.25
CA GLY A 128 -0.13 -11.55 -15.46
C GLY A 128 0.18 -10.25 -16.23
N LEU A 129 1.44 -9.80 -16.19
CA LEU A 129 1.89 -8.54 -16.80
C LEU A 129 2.44 -8.78 -18.21
N PRO A 130 2.34 -7.79 -19.12
CA PRO A 130 2.99 -7.80 -20.42
C PRO A 130 4.52 -7.95 -20.30
N ASP A 131 5.13 -8.57 -21.31
CA ASP A 131 6.58 -8.84 -21.32
C ASP A 131 7.43 -7.57 -21.40
N ASP A 132 6.91 -6.52 -22.01
CA ASP A 132 7.58 -5.22 -22.22
C ASP A 132 7.32 -4.21 -21.10
N LEU A 133 6.41 -4.51 -20.15
CA LEU A 133 6.11 -3.58 -19.06
C LEU A 133 7.31 -3.41 -18.14
N PRO A 134 7.83 -2.19 -17.96
CA PRO A 134 8.87 -1.92 -16.97
C PRO A 134 8.40 -2.26 -15.55
N LEU A 135 9.27 -2.89 -14.77
CA LEU A 135 9.00 -3.25 -13.38
C LEU A 135 9.79 -2.36 -12.43
N ALA A 136 9.19 -2.00 -11.31
CA ALA A 136 9.83 -1.25 -10.24
C ALA A 136 9.63 -1.91 -8.89
N GLU A 137 10.53 -1.59 -7.97
CA GLU A 137 10.37 -1.84 -6.54
C GLU A 137 9.79 -0.59 -5.87
N GLY A 138 8.96 -0.79 -4.86
CA GLY A 138 8.32 0.31 -4.14
C GLY A 138 8.40 0.15 -2.63
N SER A 139 8.57 1.28 -1.95
CA SER A 139 8.44 1.36 -0.49
C SER A 139 7.82 2.72 -0.13
N HIS A 140 6.52 2.72 0.08
CA HIS A 140 5.71 3.92 0.30
C HIS A 140 5.09 3.87 1.68
N TRP A 141 5.25 4.93 2.47
CA TRP A 141 4.84 4.97 3.86
C TRP A 141 4.08 6.24 4.21
N LEU A 142 3.14 6.11 5.12
CA LEU A 142 2.34 7.18 5.71
C LEU A 142 2.46 7.11 7.22
N LEU A 143 2.60 8.27 7.86
CA LEU A 143 2.42 8.41 9.31
C LEU A 143 1.01 8.95 9.56
N LEU A 144 0.17 8.14 10.19
CA LEU A 144 -1.16 8.51 10.62
C LEU A 144 -1.13 8.92 12.09
N GLN A 145 -1.87 9.98 12.45
CA GLN A 145 -1.99 10.47 13.81
C GLN A 145 -3.42 10.89 14.11
N VAL A 146 -3.88 10.65 15.32
CA VAL A 146 -5.19 11.12 15.77
C VAL A 146 -5.09 12.62 16.12
N ASN A 147 -6.06 13.42 15.65
CA ASN A 147 -6.24 14.83 16.00
C ASN A 147 -5.02 15.73 15.80
N THR A 148 -4.31 15.59 14.70
CA THR A 148 -3.17 16.44 14.37
C THR A 148 -3.62 17.67 13.58
N ASN A 149 -3.39 18.86 14.12
CA ASN A 149 -3.65 20.12 13.42
C ASN A 149 -2.72 20.25 12.19
N GLY A 150 -3.29 20.61 11.05
CA GLY A 150 -2.54 20.80 9.80
C GLY A 150 -2.24 19.54 9.00
N ALA A 151 -2.62 18.35 9.48
CA ALA A 151 -2.59 17.13 8.71
C ALA A 151 -3.85 17.00 7.82
N ARG A 152 -3.72 16.31 6.69
CA ARG A 152 -4.89 16.01 5.84
C ARG A 152 -5.78 14.98 6.50
N PRO A 153 -7.10 15.24 6.62
CA PRO A 153 -8.02 14.24 7.15
C PRO A 153 -8.11 13.05 6.18
N MET A 154 -8.07 11.83 6.71
CA MET A 154 -8.16 10.62 5.93
C MET A 154 -9.38 9.81 6.34
N GLN A 155 -10.09 9.29 5.35
CA GLN A 155 -11.20 8.35 5.52
C GLN A 155 -11.01 7.18 4.58
N ILE A 156 -11.29 5.97 5.07
CA ILE A 156 -11.39 4.79 4.23
C ILE A 156 -12.79 4.21 4.36
N ARG A 157 -13.39 3.85 3.23
CA ARG A 157 -14.76 3.32 3.17
C ARG A 157 -14.79 2.10 2.26
N HIS A 158 -15.72 1.20 2.54
CA HIS A 158 -16.01 0.06 1.70
C HIS A 158 -17.47 0.12 1.25
N PHE A 159 -17.69 -0.07 -0.05
CA PHE A 159 -19.01 -0.12 -0.67
C PHE A 159 -19.21 -1.48 -1.33
N ALA A 160 -20.32 -2.17 -1.00
CA ALA A 160 -20.66 -3.41 -1.66
C ALA A 160 -21.08 -3.19 -3.12
N GLU A 161 -21.69 -2.03 -3.41
CA GLU A 161 -22.23 -1.70 -4.72
C GLU A 161 -21.56 -0.46 -5.32
N PHE A 162 -21.27 -0.51 -6.62
CA PHE A 162 -20.68 0.61 -7.36
C PHE A 162 -21.58 1.86 -7.38
N SER A 163 -22.90 1.66 -7.45
CA SER A 163 -23.88 2.75 -7.39
C SER A 163 -23.80 3.57 -6.11
N LYS A 164 -23.57 2.92 -4.98
CA LYS A 164 -23.38 3.58 -3.66
C LYS A 164 -22.10 4.39 -3.62
N LEU A 165 -21.01 3.84 -4.17
CA LEU A 165 -19.75 4.57 -4.34
C LEU A 165 -19.95 5.82 -5.21
N GLN A 166 -20.62 5.69 -6.36
CA GLN A 166 -20.89 6.82 -7.24
C GLN A 166 -21.72 7.91 -6.55
N GLY A 167 -22.77 7.54 -5.83
CA GLY A 167 -23.59 8.48 -5.06
C GLY A 167 -22.77 9.21 -3.99
N PHE A 168 -21.87 8.51 -3.31
CA PHE A 168 -20.97 9.14 -2.34
C PHE A 168 -20.03 10.16 -3.01
N LEU A 169 -19.41 9.80 -4.13
CA LEU A 169 -18.54 10.71 -4.89
C LEU A 169 -19.29 11.96 -5.33
N GLN A 170 -20.48 11.80 -5.92
CA GLN A 170 -21.30 12.94 -6.36
C GLN A 170 -21.64 13.92 -5.23
N SER A 171 -21.88 13.40 -4.03
CA SER A 171 -22.23 14.23 -2.87
C SER A 171 -21.03 14.89 -2.18
N ASN A 172 -19.79 14.44 -2.47
CA ASN A 172 -18.58 14.90 -1.78
C ASN A 172 -17.53 15.49 -2.75
N TRP A 173 -17.84 15.57 -4.04
CA TRP A 173 -16.92 16.07 -5.05
C TRP A 173 -16.98 17.60 -5.14
N HIS A 174 -15.81 18.23 -5.15
CA HIS A 174 -15.66 19.67 -5.34
C HIS A 174 -14.67 19.99 -6.45
N THR A 175 -14.75 21.19 -7.01
CA THR A 175 -13.81 21.65 -8.03
C THR A 175 -12.39 21.67 -7.46
N GLY A 176 -11.47 21.05 -8.18
CA GLY A 176 -10.07 20.89 -7.77
C GLY A 176 -9.75 19.59 -7.04
N ASP A 177 -10.76 18.72 -6.81
CA ASP A 177 -10.53 17.36 -6.31
C ASP A 177 -9.93 16.49 -7.42
N CYS A 178 -9.19 15.47 -7.00
CA CYS A 178 -8.52 14.51 -7.87
C CYS A 178 -9.08 13.11 -7.64
N LEU A 179 -9.47 12.42 -8.70
CA LEU A 179 -9.86 11.02 -8.67
C LEU A 179 -8.75 10.16 -9.28
N ARG A 180 -8.42 9.06 -8.61
CA ARG A 180 -7.52 8.02 -9.10
C ARG A 180 -8.20 6.66 -9.00
N CYS A 181 -7.96 5.84 -9.99
CA CYS A 181 -8.43 4.46 -10.02
C CYS A 181 -7.22 3.53 -9.90
N ALA A 182 -7.32 2.55 -9.02
CA ALA A 182 -6.29 1.52 -8.90
C ALA A 182 -6.15 0.72 -10.20
N HIS A 183 -4.96 0.20 -10.43
CA HIS A 183 -4.62 -0.54 -11.66
C HIS A 183 -5.55 -1.73 -11.93
N GLY A 184 -6.08 -2.38 -10.89
CA GLY A 184 -6.99 -3.53 -11.01
C GLY A 184 -8.45 -3.20 -11.35
N ILE A 185 -8.81 -1.93 -11.49
CA ILE A 185 -10.19 -1.54 -11.85
C ILE A 185 -10.45 -1.83 -13.33
N GLN A 186 -11.59 -2.48 -13.61
CA GLN A 186 -12.01 -2.75 -14.99
C GLN A 186 -12.10 -1.44 -15.80
N SER A 187 -11.56 -1.43 -17.01
CA SER A 187 -11.48 -0.26 -17.91
C SER A 187 -12.83 0.47 -18.05
N ARG A 188 -13.92 -0.29 -18.21
CA ARG A 188 -15.27 0.27 -18.32
C ARG A 188 -15.70 1.08 -17.08
N MET A 189 -15.31 0.65 -15.88
CA MET A 189 -15.63 1.38 -14.65
C MET A 189 -14.78 2.64 -14.52
N ALA A 190 -13.51 2.56 -14.91
CA ALA A 190 -12.63 3.71 -14.95
C ALA A 190 -13.16 4.77 -15.95
N GLU A 191 -13.61 4.38 -17.14
CA GLU A 191 -14.23 5.27 -18.12
C GLU A 191 -15.49 5.97 -17.60
N ILE A 192 -16.37 5.23 -16.91
CA ILE A 192 -17.58 5.79 -16.27
C ILE A 192 -17.20 6.86 -15.24
N LEU A 193 -16.19 6.59 -14.43
CA LEU A 193 -15.73 7.54 -13.42
C LEU A 193 -15.07 8.76 -14.06
N GLN A 194 -14.22 8.57 -15.05
CA GLN A 194 -13.56 9.67 -15.78
C GLN A 194 -14.54 10.58 -16.51
N SER A 195 -15.61 10.02 -17.12
CA SER A 195 -16.62 10.82 -17.80
C SER A 195 -17.44 11.71 -16.86
N ARG A 196 -17.58 11.32 -15.59
CA ARG A 196 -18.34 12.05 -14.57
C ARG A 196 -17.48 13.01 -13.73
N PHE A 197 -16.19 12.72 -13.62
CA PHE A 197 -15.23 13.47 -12.83
C PHE A 197 -14.02 13.82 -13.71
N PRO A 198 -14.11 14.92 -14.50
CA PRO A 198 -13.15 15.22 -15.58
C PRO A 198 -11.73 15.52 -15.10
N ASP A 199 -11.54 15.92 -13.84
CA ASP A 199 -10.21 16.10 -13.23
C ASP A 199 -9.57 14.75 -12.80
N SER A 200 -10.26 13.63 -13.08
CA SER A 200 -9.70 12.29 -12.85
C SER A 200 -8.59 12.02 -13.85
N ALA A 201 -7.37 11.90 -13.39
CA ALA A 201 -6.30 11.39 -14.23
C ALA A 201 -6.38 9.86 -14.31
N PRO A 202 -6.13 9.27 -15.50
CA PRO A 202 -6.01 7.83 -15.61
C PRO A 202 -4.92 7.32 -14.65
N SER A 203 -5.08 6.09 -14.22
CA SER A 203 -4.07 5.38 -13.46
C SER A 203 -2.86 5.12 -14.36
N ASP A 204 -2.01 6.12 -14.55
CA ASP A 204 -0.69 5.89 -15.11
C ASP A 204 0.20 5.34 -13.99
N PRO A 205 0.62 4.08 -14.04
CA PRO A 205 1.53 3.51 -13.05
C PRO A 205 2.91 4.18 -13.06
N GLY A 206 3.09 5.23 -13.87
CA GLY A 206 4.37 5.85 -14.11
C GLY A 206 5.23 5.03 -15.08
N ALA A 207 6.54 5.28 -15.07
CA ALA A 207 7.46 4.61 -15.97
C ALA A 207 7.67 3.11 -15.68
N ALA A 208 7.23 2.63 -14.51
CA ALA A 208 7.42 1.23 -14.12
C ALA A 208 6.36 0.77 -13.11
N PHE A 209 5.93 -0.47 -13.26
CA PHE A 209 4.89 -1.11 -12.46
C PHE A 209 5.43 -1.78 -11.19
N HIS A 210 4.66 -1.70 -10.10
CA HIS A 210 4.73 -2.59 -8.93
C HIS A 210 3.31 -2.91 -8.41
N ASP A 211 3.17 -3.90 -7.52
CA ASP A 211 1.88 -4.50 -7.16
C ASP A 211 0.85 -3.56 -6.51
N ASN A 212 1.29 -2.50 -5.87
CA ASN A 212 0.43 -1.49 -5.25
C ASN A 212 0.91 -0.07 -5.64
N PRO A 213 0.85 0.29 -6.93
CA PRO A 213 1.36 1.57 -7.42
C PRO A 213 0.62 2.76 -6.83
N GLU A 214 -0.60 2.56 -6.37
CA GLU A 214 -1.46 3.56 -5.72
C GLU A 214 -0.83 4.13 -4.46
N ALA A 215 -0.02 3.35 -3.76
CA ALA A 215 0.66 3.80 -2.55
C ALA A 215 1.60 4.98 -2.80
N ALA A 216 2.22 5.05 -4.00
CA ALA A 216 3.04 6.19 -4.41
C ALA A 216 2.21 7.47 -4.51
N TRP A 217 1.04 7.40 -5.16
CA TRP A 217 0.16 8.57 -5.33
C TRP A 217 -0.38 9.07 -4.00
N VAL A 218 -0.77 8.14 -3.11
CA VAL A 218 -1.26 8.50 -1.78
C VAL A 218 -0.16 9.18 -0.97
N ALA A 219 1.06 8.64 -0.98
CA ALA A 219 2.20 9.21 -0.27
C ALA A 219 2.59 10.59 -0.85
N GLU A 220 2.63 10.73 -2.17
CA GLU A 220 2.90 12.01 -2.84
C GLU A 220 1.84 13.06 -2.51
N PHE A 221 0.56 12.66 -2.54
CA PHE A 221 -0.54 13.59 -2.24
C PHE A 221 -0.54 13.99 -0.77
N ALA A 222 -0.30 13.07 0.15
CA ALA A 222 -0.23 13.34 1.59
C ALA A 222 0.91 14.30 1.95
N GLY A 223 2.08 14.16 1.30
CA GLY A 223 3.25 15.01 1.53
C GLY A 223 3.29 16.29 0.70
N GLY A 224 2.39 16.44 -0.27
CA GLY A 224 2.39 17.57 -1.22
C GLY A 224 1.54 18.76 -0.78
N SER A 225 1.72 19.88 -1.48
CA SER A 225 0.96 21.13 -1.31
C SER A 225 -0.25 21.24 -2.26
N LYS A 226 -0.69 20.13 -2.85
CA LYS A 226 -1.83 20.11 -3.79
C LYS A 226 -3.10 20.60 -3.08
N ARG A 227 -3.87 21.44 -3.74
CA ARG A 227 -5.20 21.86 -3.26
C ARG A 227 -6.24 20.81 -3.63
N GLY A 228 -7.36 20.77 -2.90
CA GLY A 228 -8.44 19.80 -3.10
C GLY A 228 -8.18 18.47 -2.40
N SER A 229 -9.07 17.52 -2.60
CA SER A 229 -9.05 16.19 -2.02
C SER A 229 -8.57 15.14 -3.04
N LEU A 230 -8.00 14.04 -2.55
CA LEU A 230 -7.74 12.84 -3.34
C LEU A 230 -8.79 11.79 -3.03
N PHE A 231 -9.44 11.29 -4.05
CA PHE A 231 -10.28 10.09 -4.01
C PHE A 231 -9.57 8.97 -4.77
N LEU A 232 -9.14 7.95 -4.06
CA LEU A 232 -8.56 6.74 -4.66
C LEU A 232 -9.57 5.60 -4.55
N ILE A 233 -9.88 4.98 -5.68
CA ILE A 233 -10.83 3.86 -5.77
C ILE A 233 -10.08 2.60 -6.15
N ASN A 234 -10.35 1.51 -5.42
CA ASN A 234 -9.89 0.16 -5.71
C ASN A 234 -11.00 -0.85 -5.48
N GLY A 235 -11.03 -1.93 -6.25
CA GLY A 235 -12.02 -2.99 -6.09
C GLY A 235 -12.65 -3.47 -7.39
N ASN A 236 -13.66 -4.33 -7.24
CA ASN A 236 -14.44 -4.88 -8.35
C ASN A 236 -15.84 -5.31 -7.87
N SER A 237 -16.69 -5.75 -8.81
CA SER A 237 -18.07 -6.16 -8.51
C SER A 237 -18.20 -7.39 -7.60
N GLU A 238 -17.16 -8.23 -7.48
CA GLU A 238 -17.20 -9.44 -6.65
C GLU A 238 -16.79 -9.17 -5.20
N ARG A 239 -15.83 -8.27 -4.99
CA ARG A 239 -15.20 -7.99 -3.68
C ARG A 239 -15.65 -6.69 -3.05
N GLY A 240 -16.46 -5.91 -3.78
CA GLY A 240 -16.82 -4.55 -3.42
C GLY A 240 -15.72 -3.55 -3.73
N TRP A 241 -15.92 -2.31 -3.30
CA TRP A 241 -15.16 -1.13 -3.68
C TRP A 241 -14.59 -0.45 -2.45
N PHE A 242 -13.29 -0.28 -2.40
CA PHE A 242 -12.63 0.59 -1.43
C PHE A 242 -12.57 2.01 -1.99
N LEU A 243 -12.78 2.96 -1.12
CA LEU A 243 -12.54 4.37 -1.37
C LEU A 243 -11.64 4.90 -0.25
N LEU A 244 -10.47 5.36 -0.62
CA LEU A 244 -9.62 6.19 0.23
C LEU A 244 -9.87 7.65 -0.15
N HIS A 245 -10.24 8.46 0.83
CA HIS A 245 -10.43 9.90 0.70
C HIS A 245 -9.41 10.62 1.59
N LEU A 246 -8.52 11.40 0.98
CA LEU A 246 -7.64 12.35 1.65
C LEU A 246 -8.20 13.74 1.42
N GLY A 247 -8.61 14.41 2.50
CA GLY A 247 -9.18 15.76 2.45
C GLY A 247 -8.17 16.84 2.07
N ALA A 248 -8.68 18.01 1.77
CA ALA A 248 -7.90 19.19 1.45
C ALA A 248 -7.14 19.75 2.66
#